data_8ad68b439ac746ad39bed59eea3bb319
#
_entry.id   8ad68b439ac746ad39bed59eea3bb319
#
_cell.length_a   1.000
_cell.length_b   1.000
_cell.length_c   1.000
_cell.angle_alpha   90.00
_cell.angle_beta   90.00
_cell.angle_gamma   90.00
#
_symmetry.space_group_name_H-M   'P 1'
#
loop_
_entity.id
_entity.type
_entity.pdbx_description
1 polymer ?
#
loop_
_entity_poly.entity_id
_entity_poly.type
_entity_poly.pdbx_seq_one_letter_code
_entity_poly.pdbx_strand_id
1 'polypeptide(L)'
;MKKTNTAGRLLALLLVVLTMLSMAACGANGGDKMNEMSSEPKNAEEAAAMHKELMAEENAILSENTELWEKVFMEADKGMAMIEDGKNYGDFLLSTIESAKDQFTADELKLIQGEAEKIRDIEDKLTMIEKKYPAAAQESLDGSMSMPAGSDRTTPPDDGSMQKFPSFEGKDLDGNTVKSDELFSGNAVTVVNFWFTTCNPCVGELAELDALNKELAEKGGEIIGINVFTLDGDEAAISEAKDVLSKKGATYRNVYFPSGGEAGRFTTNVFAYPTTYVVDRNGNIVGDPIVGAITGKAQAEALQAQIDKALAADMG
;
A
#
# COMPACT_ATOMS: atom_id res chain seq x y z
N MET A 1 -25.33 -11.13 45.28
CA MET A 1 -25.54 -11.19 43.83
C MET A 1 -25.85 -9.77 43.32
N LYS A 2 -24.90 -9.06 42.76
CA LYS A 2 -25.10 -7.70 42.17
C LYS A 2 -25.34 -7.87 40.67
N LYS A 3 -26.56 -7.57 40.21
CA LYS A 3 -26.91 -7.47 38.79
C LYS A 3 -26.21 -6.24 38.18
N THR A 4 -25.31 -6.44 37.28
CA THR A 4 -24.67 -5.39 36.52
C THR A 4 -25.62 -4.91 35.40
N ASN A 5 -25.97 -3.62 35.42
CA ASN A 5 -26.86 -2.96 34.46
C ASN A 5 -26.21 -2.90 33.07
N THR A 6 -26.58 -3.82 32.19
CA THR A 6 -26.17 -3.85 30.80
C THR A 6 -26.75 -2.68 29.97
N ALA A 7 -27.84 -2.06 30.44
CA ALA A 7 -28.49 -0.93 29.79
C ALA A 7 -27.68 0.37 29.80
N GLY A 8 -26.83 0.56 30.82
CA GLY A 8 -26.00 1.78 30.92
C GLY A 8 -24.81 1.82 29.95
N ARG A 9 -24.34 0.65 29.47
CA ARG A 9 -23.21 0.60 28.52
C ARG A 9 -23.63 0.82 27.07
N LEU A 10 -24.84 0.42 26.70
CA LEU A 10 -25.42 0.67 25.39
C LEU A 10 -25.77 2.15 25.18
N LEU A 11 -26.18 2.85 26.24
CA LEU A 11 -26.51 4.28 26.17
C LEU A 11 -25.25 5.16 26.03
N ALA A 12 -24.12 4.73 26.60
CA ALA A 12 -22.82 5.45 26.47
C ALA A 12 -22.22 5.34 25.06
N LEU A 13 -22.39 4.19 24.39
CA LEU A 13 -21.94 3.97 23.01
C LEU A 13 -22.78 4.77 21.99
N LEU A 14 -24.09 4.91 22.24
CA LEU A 14 -24.99 5.69 21.37
C LEU A 14 -24.73 7.22 21.49
N LEU A 15 -24.24 7.70 22.62
CA LEU A 15 -23.90 9.12 22.82
C LEU A 15 -22.58 9.53 22.14
N VAL A 16 -21.62 8.60 22.00
CA VAL A 16 -20.35 8.87 21.29
C VAL A 16 -20.57 8.94 19.80
N VAL A 17 -21.48 8.15 19.24
CA VAL A 17 -21.83 8.22 17.80
C VAL A 17 -22.64 9.46 17.47
N LEU A 18 -23.45 9.99 18.43
CA LEU A 18 -24.26 11.18 18.18
C LEU A 18 -23.47 12.49 18.28
N THR A 19 -22.31 12.50 18.94
CA THR A 19 -21.47 13.73 19.05
C THR A 19 -20.55 13.94 17.85
N MET A 20 -20.33 12.92 17.01
CA MET A 20 -19.59 13.10 15.76
C MET A 20 -20.47 13.57 14.58
N LEU A 21 -21.79 13.55 14.72
CA LEU A 21 -22.72 14.03 13.69
C LEU A 21 -23.11 15.52 13.80
N SER A 22 -22.59 16.27 14.78
CA SER A 22 -23.03 17.64 15.03
C SER A 22 -22.06 18.74 14.62
N MET A 23 -21.01 18.46 13.85
CA MET A 23 -20.12 19.48 13.26
C MET A 23 -20.21 19.63 11.73
N ALA A 24 -21.20 19.01 11.10
CA ALA A 24 -21.46 19.16 9.67
C ALA A 24 -22.82 19.83 9.39
N ALA A 25 -23.17 20.88 10.15
CA ALA A 25 -24.37 21.66 9.91
C ALA A 25 -24.02 23.14 9.71
N CYS A 26 -23.40 23.43 8.56
CA CYS A 26 -23.52 24.73 7.91
C CYS A 26 -23.37 24.52 6.39
N GLY A 27 -24.52 24.54 5.69
CA GLY A 27 -24.58 24.76 4.23
C GLY A 27 -25.03 23.56 3.41
N ALA A 28 -26.33 23.46 3.24
CA ALA A 28 -27.12 23.05 2.06
C ALA A 28 -26.63 21.94 1.11
N ASN A 29 -27.54 21.02 0.83
CA ASN A 29 -27.63 20.08 -0.30
C ASN A 29 -26.73 18.85 -0.29
N GLY A 30 -27.19 17.78 0.35
CA GLY A 30 -26.70 16.42 0.19
C GLY A 30 -27.10 15.70 -1.13
N GLY A 31 -27.44 16.46 -2.16
CA GLY A 31 -27.83 15.96 -3.48
C GLY A 31 -26.85 16.26 -4.62
N ASP A 32 -25.90 17.17 -4.41
CA ASP A 32 -25.05 17.67 -5.50
C ASP A 32 -23.63 17.05 -5.57
N LYS A 33 -23.14 16.40 -4.52
CA LYS A 33 -21.77 15.85 -4.54
C LYS A 33 -21.57 14.70 -5.55
N MET A 34 -22.58 13.84 -5.74
CA MET A 34 -22.51 12.79 -6.78
C MET A 34 -22.59 13.35 -8.22
N ASN A 35 -23.10 14.56 -8.40
CA ASN A 35 -23.23 15.16 -9.73
C ASN A 35 -22.00 16.00 -10.11
N GLU A 36 -21.15 16.43 -9.16
CA GLU A 36 -19.88 17.10 -9.44
C GLU A 36 -18.77 16.14 -9.86
N MET A 37 -18.76 14.90 -9.35
CA MET A 37 -17.81 13.85 -9.75
C MET A 37 -18.09 13.25 -11.14
N SER A 38 -19.16 13.64 -11.81
CA SER A 38 -19.49 13.18 -13.17
C SER A 38 -18.91 14.07 -14.28
N SER A 39 -18.29 15.20 -13.96
CA SER A 39 -17.69 16.11 -14.93
C SER A 39 -16.19 15.85 -15.09
N GLU A 40 -15.71 15.80 -16.36
CA GLU A 40 -14.28 15.74 -16.62
C GLU A 40 -13.53 16.93 -15.99
N PRO A 41 -12.34 16.73 -15.40
CA PRO A 41 -11.55 17.81 -14.85
C PRO A 41 -11.13 18.80 -15.93
N LYS A 42 -11.14 20.10 -15.61
CA LYS A 42 -10.91 21.19 -16.57
C LYS A 42 -9.44 21.55 -16.69
N ASN A 43 -8.63 21.19 -15.70
CA ASN A 43 -7.19 21.48 -15.64
C ASN A 43 -6.45 20.42 -14.82
N ALA A 44 -5.11 20.50 -14.79
CA ALA A 44 -4.28 19.51 -14.09
C ALA A 44 -4.49 19.51 -12.57
N GLU A 45 -4.77 20.65 -11.95
CA GLU A 45 -5.02 20.77 -10.51
C GLU A 45 -6.34 20.08 -10.10
N GLU A 46 -7.42 20.33 -10.87
CA GLU A 46 -8.69 19.61 -10.66
C GLU A 46 -8.53 18.11 -10.93
N ALA A 47 -7.71 17.73 -11.92
CA ALA A 47 -7.41 16.35 -12.24
C ALA A 47 -6.66 15.64 -11.10
N ALA A 48 -5.65 16.28 -10.51
CA ALA A 48 -4.90 15.74 -9.37
C ALA A 48 -5.79 15.58 -8.11
N ALA A 49 -6.64 16.58 -7.84
CA ALA A 49 -7.59 16.49 -6.72
C ALA A 49 -8.60 15.34 -6.92
N MET A 50 -9.14 15.21 -8.12
CA MET A 50 -10.08 14.13 -8.47
C MET A 50 -9.42 12.76 -8.43
N HIS A 51 -8.20 12.62 -8.94
CA HIS A 51 -7.43 11.38 -8.89
C HIS A 51 -7.24 10.91 -7.44
N LYS A 52 -6.81 11.84 -6.56
CA LYS A 52 -6.64 11.56 -5.13
C LYS A 52 -7.94 11.13 -4.45
N GLU A 53 -9.07 11.78 -4.77
CA GLU A 53 -10.37 11.45 -4.18
C GLU A 53 -10.85 10.08 -4.65
N LEU A 54 -10.68 9.75 -5.93
CA LEU A 54 -11.03 8.45 -6.51
C LEU A 54 -10.20 7.31 -5.91
N MET A 55 -8.89 7.48 -5.75
CA MET A 55 -8.01 6.51 -5.08
C MET A 55 -8.42 6.29 -3.62
N ALA A 56 -8.79 7.36 -2.90
CA ALA A 56 -9.25 7.25 -1.52
C ALA A 56 -10.60 6.52 -1.41
N GLU A 57 -11.52 6.75 -2.37
CA GLU A 57 -12.81 6.06 -2.43
C GLU A 57 -12.63 4.56 -2.71
N GLU A 58 -11.77 4.19 -3.65
CA GLU A 58 -11.44 2.80 -3.94
C GLU A 58 -10.88 2.07 -2.72
N ASN A 59 -9.89 2.67 -2.06
CA ASN A 59 -9.32 2.12 -0.82
C ASN A 59 -10.36 1.98 0.29
N ALA A 60 -11.32 2.92 0.41
CA ALA A 60 -12.40 2.83 1.39
C ALA A 60 -13.31 1.64 1.06
N ILE A 61 -13.69 1.42 -0.21
CA ILE A 61 -14.50 0.28 -0.64
C ILE A 61 -13.79 -1.04 -0.29
N LEU A 62 -12.52 -1.19 -0.62
CA LEU A 62 -11.75 -2.41 -0.35
C LEU A 62 -11.55 -2.68 1.16
N SER A 63 -11.60 -1.65 2.00
CA SER A 63 -11.42 -1.76 3.45
C SER A 63 -12.73 -1.93 4.24
N GLU A 64 -13.90 -1.64 3.67
CA GLU A 64 -15.17 -1.67 4.39
C GLU A 64 -15.70 -3.10 4.65
N ASN A 65 -15.50 -4.03 3.71
CA ASN A 65 -15.95 -5.41 3.78
C ASN A 65 -14.78 -6.41 3.62
N THR A 66 -13.75 -6.24 4.42
CA THR A 66 -12.46 -6.96 4.33
C THR A 66 -12.64 -8.47 4.24
N GLU A 67 -13.49 -9.09 5.08
CA GLU A 67 -13.75 -10.55 5.07
C GLU A 67 -14.34 -11.05 3.73
N LEU A 68 -15.12 -10.22 3.03
CA LEU A 68 -15.67 -10.57 1.72
C LEU A 68 -14.60 -10.41 0.63
N TRP A 69 -13.83 -9.33 0.68
CA TRP A 69 -12.72 -9.10 -0.23
C TRP A 69 -11.62 -10.15 -0.10
N GLU A 70 -11.32 -10.62 1.11
CA GLU A 70 -10.41 -11.75 1.32
C GLU A 70 -10.84 -13.00 0.55
N LYS A 71 -12.13 -13.35 0.54
CA LYS A 71 -12.64 -14.48 -0.26
C LYS A 71 -12.41 -14.28 -1.77
N VAL A 72 -12.61 -13.05 -2.26
CA VAL A 72 -12.35 -12.69 -3.68
C VAL A 72 -10.88 -12.84 -4.00
N PHE A 73 -9.99 -12.29 -3.18
CA PHE A 73 -8.55 -12.35 -3.40
C PHE A 73 -7.99 -13.78 -3.31
N MET A 74 -8.48 -14.58 -2.36
CA MET A 74 -8.14 -16.00 -2.28
C MET A 74 -8.58 -16.79 -3.52
N GLU A 75 -9.67 -16.40 -4.19
CA GLU A 75 -10.08 -17.05 -5.44
C GLU A 75 -9.23 -16.59 -6.62
N ALA A 76 -8.89 -15.29 -6.69
CA ALA A 76 -7.98 -14.74 -7.68
C ALA A 76 -6.63 -15.50 -7.70
N ASP A 77 -6.11 -15.81 -6.51
CA ASP A 77 -4.86 -16.52 -6.32
C ASP A 77 -4.90 -17.96 -6.85
N LYS A 78 -6.00 -18.68 -6.65
CA LYS A 78 -6.18 -20.07 -7.18
C LYS A 78 -6.11 -20.13 -8.70
N GLY A 79 -6.58 -19.10 -9.39
CA GLY A 79 -6.66 -19.06 -10.84
C GLY A 79 -5.39 -18.59 -11.54
N MET A 80 -4.39 -18.06 -10.82
CA MET A 80 -3.29 -17.27 -11.40
C MET A 80 -3.80 -16.28 -12.47
N ALA A 81 -4.98 -15.72 -12.24
CA ALA A 81 -5.60 -14.76 -13.14
C ALA A 81 -4.79 -13.47 -13.10
N MET A 82 -3.87 -13.33 -14.04
CA MET A 82 -3.13 -12.08 -14.24
C MET A 82 -4.08 -11.06 -14.84
N ILE A 83 -4.09 -9.86 -14.30
CA ILE A 83 -4.73 -8.73 -15.00
C ILE A 83 -3.87 -8.51 -16.25
N GLU A 84 -4.46 -8.70 -17.44
CA GLU A 84 -3.78 -8.38 -18.69
C GLU A 84 -3.56 -6.87 -18.76
N ASP A 85 -2.35 -6.44 -19.16
CA ASP A 85 -2.01 -5.03 -19.30
C ASP A 85 -3.10 -4.24 -20.03
N GLY A 86 -3.60 -3.18 -19.38
CA GLY A 86 -4.63 -2.30 -19.92
C GLY A 86 -6.08 -2.75 -19.69
N LYS A 87 -6.33 -3.83 -18.94
CA LYS A 87 -7.68 -4.17 -18.46
C LYS A 87 -8.03 -3.43 -17.18
N ASN A 88 -9.30 -3.08 -17.05
CA ASN A 88 -9.84 -2.43 -15.85
C ASN A 88 -9.82 -3.39 -14.66
N TYR A 89 -9.32 -2.91 -13.51
CA TYR A 89 -9.20 -3.71 -12.28
C TYR A 89 -10.56 -4.17 -11.76
N GLY A 90 -11.59 -3.33 -11.84
CA GLY A 90 -12.96 -3.71 -11.45
C GLY A 90 -13.54 -4.84 -12.31
N ASP A 91 -13.21 -4.90 -13.61
CA ASP A 91 -13.62 -6.03 -14.46
C ASP A 91 -12.94 -7.33 -14.02
N PHE A 92 -11.69 -7.26 -13.61
CA PHE A 92 -10.97 -8.40 -13.01
C PHE A 92 -11.65 -8.85 -11.71
N LEU A 93 -11.98 -7.93 -10.80
CA LEU A 93 -12.69 -8.24 -9.56
C LEU A 93 -14.04 -8.88 -9.82
N LEU A 94 -14.83 -8.35 -10.75
CA LEU A 94 -16.15 -8.91 -11.13
C LEU A 94 -16.03 -10.33 -11.68
N SER A 95 -15.02 -10.60 -12.50
CA SER A 95 -14.75 -11.94 -13.04
C SER A 95 -14.36 -12.92 -11.93
N THR A 96 -13.55 -12.47 -10.96
CA THR A 96 -13.12 -13.26 -9.81
C THR A 96 -14.28 -13.56 -8.87
N ILE A 97 -15.13 -12.56 -8.58
CA ILE A 97 -16.35 -12.73 -7.78
C ILE A 97 -17.28 -13.77 -8.41
N GLU A 98 -17.47 -13.74 -9.73
CA GLU A 98 -18.30 -14.75 -10.43
C GLU A 98 -17.68 -16.16 -10.29
N SER A 99 -16.37 -16.27 -10.31
CA SER A 99 -15.66 -17.56 -10.08
C SER A 99 -15.80 -18.06 -8.65
N ALA A 100 -15.86 -17.12 -7.69
CA ALA A 100 -15.99 -17.41 -6.25
C ALA A 100 -17.44 -17.45 -5.75
N LYS A 101 -18.45 -17.30 -6.61
CA LYS A 101 -19.85 -17.06 -6.23
C LYS A 101 -20.42 -18.05 -5.22
N ASP A 102 -19.99 -19.31 -5.26
CA ASP A 102 -20.46 -20.36 -4.35
C ASP A 102 -19.93 -20.18 -2.89
N GLN A 103 -19.00 -19.25 -2.67
CA GLN A 103 -18.44 -18.91 -1.35
C GLN A 103 -19.23 -17.79 -0.65
N PHE A 104 -20.23 -17.21 -1.32
CA PHE A 104 -21.02 -16.09 -0.82
C PHE A 104 -22.49 -16.47 -0.66
N THR A 105 -23.15 -15.90 0.32
CA THR A 105 -24.61 -15.84 0.35
C THR A 105 -25.13 -14.92 -0.75
N ALA A 106 -26.42 -14.98 -1.08
CA ALA A 106 -27.02 -14.15 -2.11
C ALA A 106 -26.89 -12.63 -1.81
N ASP A 107 -26.98 -12.25 -0.53
CA ASP A 107 -26.85 -10.85 -0.09
C ASP A 107 -25.40 -10.39 -0.13
N GLU A 108 -24.44 -11.20 0.33
CA GLU A 108 -23.01 -10.93 0.24
C GLU A 108 -22.56 -10.81 -1.23
N LEU A 109 -23.00 -11.73 -2.08
CA LEU A 109 -22.66 -11.70 -3.51
C LEU A 109 -23.13 -10.40 -4.16
N LYS A 110 -24.38 -9.99 -3.89
CA LYS A 110 -24.92 -8.74 -4.41
C LYS A 110 -24.14 -7.51 -3.90
N LEU A 111 -23.74 -7.52 -2.62
CA LEU A 111 -22.97 -6.44 -2.01
C LEU A 111 -21.61 -6.32 -2.69
N ILE A 112 -20.83 -7.41 -2.74
CA ILE A 112 -19.45 -7.39 -3.27
C ILE A 112 -19.42 -7.11 -4.79
N GLN A 113 -20.41 -7.58 -5.55
CA GLN A 113 -20.58 -7.22 -6.96
C GLN A 113 -20.84 -5.72 -7.14
N GLY A 114 -21.72 -5.14 -6.32
CA GLY A 114 -21.99 -3.69 -6.37
C GLY A 114 -20.78 -2.84 -5.97
N GLU A 115 -19.93 -3.32 -5.09
CA GLU A 115 -18.66 -2.68 -4.73
C GLU A 115 -17.64 -2.78 -5.87
N ALA A 116 -17.50 -3.94 -6.50
CA ALA A 116 -16.61 -4.12 -7.65
C ALA A 116 -17.06 -3.29 -8.87
N GLU A 117 -18.37 -3.10 -9.07
CA GLU A 117 -18.88 -2.19 -10.12
C GLU A 117 -18.48 -0.73 -9.85
N LYS A 118 -18.50 -0.28 -8.59
CA LYS A 118 -18.02 1.06 -8.23
C LYS A 118 -16.51 1.19 -8.49
N ILE A 119 -15.73 0.19 -8.11
CA ILE A 119 -14.27 0.17 -8.39
C ILE A 119 -14.03 0.26 -9.90
N ARG A 120 -14.78 -0.49 -10.72
CA ARG A 120 -14.67 -0.40 -12.18
C ARG A 120 -14.91 1.03 -12.69
N ASP A 121 -15.96 1.69 -12.20
CA ASP A 121 -16.28 3.06 -12.59
C ASP A 121 -15.21 4.08 -12.10
N ILE A 122 -14.58 3.83 -10.97
CA ILE A 122 -13.43 4.60 -10.45
C ILE A 122 -12.22 4.42 -11.36
N GLU A 123 -11.85 3.20 -11.69
CA GLU A 123 -10.72 2.84 -12.54
C GLU A 123 -10.85 3.43 -13.96
N ASP A 124 -12.04 3.45 -14.52
CA ASP A 124 -12.30 4.10 -15.82
C ASP A 124 -12.01 5.60 -15.75
N LYS A 125 -12.37 6.27 -14.65
CA LYS A 125 -12.08 7.69 -14.45
C LYS A 125 -10.60 7.93 -14.20
N LEU A 126 -9.93 7.10 -13.37
CA LEU A 126 -8.49 7.16 -13.13
C LEU A 126 -7.74 7.02 -14.46
N THR A 127 -8.05 6.00 -15.25
CA THR A 127 -7.45 5.80 -16.58
C THR A 127 -7.65 7.01 -17.50
N MET A 128 -8.83 7.64 -17.48
CA MET A 128 -9.09 8.86 -18.26
C MET A 128 -8.23 10.03 -17.79
N ILE A 129 -8.12 10.23 -16.47
CA ILE A 129 -7.29 11.29 -15.87
C ILE A 129 -5.82 11.09 -16.22
N GLU A 130 -5.29 9.89 -16.04
CA GLU A 130 -3.90 9.53 -16.32
C GLU A 130 -3.53 9.74 -17.80
N LYS A 131 -4.41 9.38 -18.72
CA LYS A 131 -4.20 9.60 -20.15
C LYS A 131 -4.24 11.08 -20.53
N LYS A 132 -5.12 11.86 -19.91
CA LYS A 132 -5.35 13.27 -20.30
C LYS A 132 -4.43 14.23 -19.54
N TYR A 133 -4.08 13.89 -18.32
CA TYR A 133 -3.29 14.69 -17.38
C TYR A 133 -2.19 13.85 -16.69
N PRO A 134 -1.21 13.31 -17.42
CA PRO A 134 -0.22 12.40 -16.85
C PRO A 134 0.58 13.01 -15.69
N ALA A 135 0.78 14.33 -15.68
CA ALA A 135 1.41 15.03 -14.57
C ALA A 135 0.51 15.10 -13.31
N ALA A 136 -0.81 15.12 -13.47
CA ALA A 136 -1.75 15.20 -12.37
C ALA A 136 -1.85 13.87 -11.59
N ALA A 137 -1.70 12.74 -12.26
CA ALA A 137 -1.59 11.43 -11.62
C ALA A 137 -0.33 11.37 -10.73
N GLN A 138 0.77 11.95 -11.18
CA GLN A 138 2.02 12.05 -10.44
C GLN A 138 1.94 13.03 -9.26
N GLU A 139 1.30 14.19 -9.43
CA GLU A 139 1.05 15.18 -8.36
C GLU A 139 0.10 14.66 -7.26
N SER A 140 -0.90 13.84 -7.62
CA SER A 140 -1.81 13.26 -6.63
C SER A 140 -1.12 12.23 -5.74
N LEU A 141 -0.13 11.52 -6.25
CA LEU A 141 0.74 10.63 -5.49
C LEU A 141 1.66 11.44 -4.55
N ASP A 142 2.21 12.55 -5.03
CA ASP A 142 3.09 13.46 -4.27
C ASP A 142 2.28 14.29 -3.23
N GLY A 143 1.11 14.80 -3.60
CA GLY A 143 0.21 15.56 -2.71
C GLY A 143 -0.55 14.71 -1.66
N SER A 144 -0.63 13.39 -1.82
CA SER A 144 -1.21 12.47 -0.83
C SER A 144 -0.35 12.33 0.44
N MET A 145 0.85 12.85 0.44
CA MET A 145 1.75 12.95 1.59
C MET A 145 1.35 14.03 2.61
N SER A 146 0.36 14.88 2.32
CA SER A 146 -0.22 15.82 3.29
C SER A 146 -1.32 15.13 4.10
N MET A 147 -0.93 14.46 5.18
CA MET A 147 -1.87 13.85 6.14
C MET A 147 -2.66 14.91 6.93
N PRO A 148 -3.94 14.63 7.29
CA PRO A 148 -4.70 15.52 8.15
C PRO A 148 -4.01 15.68 9.51
N ALA A 149 -3.85 16.93 9.94
CA ALA A 149 -3.33 17.31 11.23
C ALA A 149 -4.23 16.75 12.36
N GLY A 150 -3.79 15.68 13.01
CA GLY A 150 -4.57 15.09 14.12
C GLY A 150 -4.01 13.87 14.80
N SER A 151 -2.80 13.41 14.51
CA SER A 151 -2.10 12.48 15.39
C SER A 151 -0.72 13.04 15.68
N ASP A 152 -0.33 12.97 16.94
CA ASP A 152 0.94 13.40 17.51
C ASP A 152 2.12 12.84 16.71
N ARG A 153 2.43 13.51 15.57
CA ARG A 153 3.67 13.36 14.86
C ARG A 153 4.48 14.60 15.18
N THR A 154 5.50 14.41 15.97
CA THR A 154 6.65 15.28 15.91
C THR A 154 7.10 15.33 14.45
N THR A 155 6.62 16.32 13.70
CA THR A 155 7.28 16.76 12.46
C THR A 155 8.75 16.91 12.82
N PRO A 156 9.70 16.23 12.14
CA PRO A 156 11.09 16.60 12.33
C PRO A 156 11.17 18.11 12.14
N PRO A 157 11.89 18.84 12.97
CA PRO A 157 12.12 20.24 12.70
C PRO A 157 12.74 20.34 11.30
N ASP A 158 12.37 21.36 10.55
CA ASP A 158 12.97 21.73 9.26
C ASP A 158 14.42 22.21 9.49
N ASP A 159 15.20 21.32 10.13
CA ASP A 159 16.61 21.51 10.48
C ASP A 159 17.55 20.77 9.52
N GLY A 160 17.01 20.22 8.43
CA GLY A 160 17.77 19.44 7.47
C GLY A 160 18.11 18.02 7.94
N SER A 161 17.50 17.52 9.03
CA SER A 161 17.68 16.14 9.46
C SER A 161 16.96 15.19 8.50
N MET A 162 17.66 14.16 8.00
CA MET A 162 17.06 13.12 7.14
C MET A 162 16.12 12.26 7.97
N GLN A 163 14.99 11.88 7.38
CA GLN A 163 14.03 10.98 8.03
C GLN A 163 14.65 9.58 8.21
N LYS A 164 14.56 9.03 9.41
CA LYS A 164 15.00 7.67 9.71
C LYS A 164 13.95 6.64 9.25
N PHE A 165 14.41 5.55 8.67
CA PHE A 165 13.58 4.35 8.55
C PHE A 165 13.33 3.78 9.95
N PRO A 166 12.08 3.38 10.31
CA PRO A 166 11.77 2.89 11.65
C PRO A 166 12.58 1.65 12.01
N SER A 167 13.02 1.58 13.25
CA SER A 167 13.77 0.43 13.74
C SER A 167 12.88 -0.80 13.92
N PHE A 168 13.44 -1.99 13.65
CA PHE A 168 12.77 -3.26 13.90
C PHE A 168 13.74 -4.35 14.34
N GLU A 169 13.24 -5.29 15.09
CA GLU A 169 13.80 -6.62 15.29
C GLU A 169 12.77 -7.64 14.81
N GLY A 170 13.18 -8.48 13.88
CA GLY A 170 12.29 -9.42 13.20
C GLY A 170 13.05 -10.67 12.76
N LYS A 171 12.52 -11.33 11.76
CA LYS A 171 13.11 -12.52 11.14
C LYS A 171 13.01 -12.43 9.63
N ASP A 172 13.90 -13.15 8.94
CA ASP A 172 13.67 -13.48 7.54
C ASP A 172 12.65 -14.63 7.41
N LEU A 173 12.22 -14.92 6.18
CA LEU A 173 11.24 -15.99 5.96
C LEU A 173 11.79 -17.39 6.33
N ASP A 174 13.10 -17.56 6.52
CA ASP A 174 13.73 -18.81 6.96
C ASP A 174 13.90 -18.88 8.49
N GLY A 175 13.47 -17.84 9.21
CA GLY A 175 13.46 -17.77 10.66
C GLY A 175 14.72 -17.21 11.29
N ASN A 176 15.68 -16.73 10.50
CA ASN A 176 16.90 -16.09 11.02
C ASN A 176 16.57 -14.69 11.54
N THR A 177 17.11 -14.32 12.69
CA THR A 177 16.92 -12.99 13.27
C THR A 177 17.51 -11.89 12.39
N VAL A 178 16.76 -10.81 12.20
CA VAL A 178 17.16 -9.62 11.46
C VAL A 178 16.89 -8.40 12.33
N LYS A 179 17.89 -7.54 12.49
CA LYS A 179 17.76 -6.25 13.17
C LYS A 179 18.08 -5.13 12.20
N SER A 180 17.22 -4.13 12.14
CA SER A 180 17.37 -3.00 11.23
C SER A 180 18.72 -2.29 11.37
N ASP A 181 19.20 -2.07 12.60
CA ASP A 181 20.45 -1.37 12.84
C ASP A 181 21.67 -2.14 12.30
N GLU A 182 21.68 -3.47 12.46
CA GLU A 182 22.73 -4.34 11.92
C GLU A 182 22.62 -4.43 10.39
N LEU A 183 21.39 -4.51 9.88
CA LEU A 183 21.09 -4.56 8.45
C LEU A 183 21.59 -3.30 7.73
N PHE A 184 21.15 -2.12 8.19
CA PHE A 184 21.52 -0.86 7.54
C PHE A 184 23.01 -0.54 7.71
N SER A 185 23.57 -0.68 8.91
CA SER A 185 25.00 -0.40 9.15
C SER A 185 25.92 -1.39 8.41
N GLY A 186 25.45 -2.59 8.10
CA GLY A 186 26.17 -3.59 7.33
C GLY A 186 26.25 -3.31 5.83
N ASN A 187 25.36 -2.45 5.31
CA ASN A 187 25.22 -2.16 3.87
C ASN A 187 25.50 -0.70 3.55
N ALA A 188 26.14 -0.42 2.42
CA ALA A 188 26.31 0.94 1.90
C ALA A 188 24.96 1.57 1.51
N VAL A 189 24.03 0.74 1.03
CA VAL A 189 22.66 1.09 0.71
C VAL A 189 21.77 -0.13 0.90
N THR A 190 20.57 0.07 1.45
CA THR A 190 19.52 -0.95 1.55
C THR A 190 18.28 -0.44 0.82
N VAL A 191 17.79 -1.22 -0.13
CA VAL A 191 16.50 -0.98 -0.80
C VAL A 191 15.45 -1.79 -0.08
N VAL A 192 14.37 -1.14 0.37
CA VAL A 192 13.26 -1.77 1.11
C VAL A 192 12.01 -1.72 0.25
N ASN A 193 11.56 -2.88 -0.21
CA ASN A 193 10.39 -3.02 -1.08
C ASN A 193 9.21 -3.58 -0.28
N PHE A 194 8.08 -2.87 -0.29
CA PHE A 194 6.82 -3.31 0.32
C PHE A 194 5.93 -3.93 -0.74
N TRP A 195 5.46 -5.15 -0.47
CA TRP A 195 4.69 -5.93 -1.43
C TRP A 195 3.71 -6.90 -0.74
N PHE A 196 2.85 -7.56 -1.52
CA PHE A 196 2.05 -8.69 -1.06
C PHE A 196 1.77 -9.68 -2.22
N THR A 197 1.40 -10.91 -1.87
CA THR A 197 1.36 -12.06 -2.80
C THR A 197 0.33 -11.93 -3.91
N THR A 198 -0.78 -11.25 -3.67
CA THR A 198 -1.86 -11.02 -4.64
C THR A 198 -1.75 -9.69 -5.40
N CYS A 199 -0.71 -8.89 -5.13
CA CYS A 199 -0.42 -7.66 -5.86
C CYS A 199 0.31 -7.98 -7.17
N ASN A 200 -0.40 -7.98 -8.29
CA ASN A 200 0.17 -8.30 -9.60
C ASN A 200 1.38 -7.45 -10.00
N PRO A 201 1.35 -6.12 -9.90
CA PRO A 201 2.54 -5.31 -10.22
C PRO A 201 3.71 -5.61 -9.28
N CYS A 202 3.44 -5.89 -7.98
CA CYS A 202 4.49 -6.27 -7.04
C CYS A 202 5.15 -7.60 -7.44
N VAL A 203 4.33 -8.61 -7.74
CA VAL A 203 4.81 -9.94 -8.18
C VAL A 203 5.51 -9.85 -9.54
N GLY A 204 5.10 -8.91 -10.37
CA GLY A 204 5.72 -8.64 -11.67
C GLY A 204 7.16 -8.17 -11.58
N GLU A 205 7.52 -7.39 -10.56
CA GLU A 205 8.87 -6.79 -10.41
C GLU A 205 9.88 -7.65 -9.64
N LEU A 206 9.44 -8.75 -8.98
CA LEU A 206 10.31 -9.56 -8.08
C LEU A 206 11.59 -10.05 -8.75
N ALA A 207 11.51 -10.46 -10.01
CA ALA A 207 12.68 -10.94 -10.75
C ALA A 207 13.68 -9.80 -11.07
N GLU A 208 13.17 -8.60 -11.35
CA GLU A 208 14.00 -7.40 -11.59
C GLU A 208 14.64 -6.90 -10.30
N LEU A 209 13.91 -6.93 -9.17
CA LEU A 209 14.47 -6.66 -7.85
C LEU A 209 15.58 -7.66 -7.49
N ASP A 210 15.42 -8.94 -7.81
CA ASP A 210 16.46 -9.96 -7.58
C ASP A 210 17.71 -9.72 -8.44
N ALA A 211 17.53 -9.30 -9.69
CA ALA A 211 18.66 -8.93 -10.56
C ALA A 211 19.38 -7.69 -10.00
N LEU A 212 18.65 -6.66 -9.61
CA LEU A 212 19.19 -5.46 -8.98
C LEU A 212 19.88 -5.77 -7.64
N ASN A 213 19.34 -6.68 -6.84
CA ASN A 213 19.98 -7.12 -5.59
C ASN A 213 21.38 -7.70 -5.83
N LYS A 214 21.55 -8.50 -6.89
CA LYS A 214 22.85 -9.07 -7.27
C LYS A 214 23.84 -7.98 -7.67
N GLU A 215 23.38 -6.97 -8.42
CA GLU A 215 24.22 -5.83 -8.79
C GLU A 215 24.60 -4.96 -7.58
N LEU A 216 23.66 -4.77 -6.64
CA LEU A 216 23.90 -4.01 -5.41
C LEU A 216 24.88 -4.72 -4.48
N ALA A 217 24.83 -6.04 -4.40
CA ALA A 217 25.73 -6.83 -3.57
C ALA A 217 27.21 -6.60 -3.97
N GLU A 218 27.51 -6.39 -5.26
CA GLU A 218 28.85 -6.03 -5.74
C GLU A 218 29.32 -4.65 -5.26
N LYS A 219 28.37 -3.78 -4.89
CA LYS A 219 28.60 -2.42 -4.40
C LYS A 219 28.43 -2.31 -2.85
N GLY A 220 28.27 -3.45 -2.18
CA GLY A 220 28.06 -3.51 -0.73
C GLY A 220 26.65 -3.10 -0.29
N GLY A 221 25.65 -3.22 -1.15
CA GLY A 221 24.25 -2.97 -0.86
C GLY A 221 23.40 -4.24 -0.87
N GLU A 222 22.16 -4.13 -0.46
CA GLU A 222 21.19 -5.22 -0.39
C GLU A 222 19.77 -4.72 -0.68
N ILE A 223 18.94 -5.58 -1.27
CA ILE A 223 17.48 -5.40 -1.31
C ILE A 223 16.84 -6.30 -0.25
N ILE A 224 15.88 -5.76 0.49
CA ILE A 224 14.97 -6.55 1.32
C ILE A 224 13.52 -6.35 0.88
N GLY A 225 12.73 -7.41 0.94
CA GLY A 225 11.29 -7.37 0.79
C GLY A 225 10.59 -7.38 2.14
N ILE A 226 9.49 -6.66 2.26
CA ILE A 226 8.55 -6.74 3.37
C ILE A 226 7.20 -7.09 2.76
N ASN A 227 6.81 -8.37 2.89
CA ASN A 227 5.46 -8.76 2.53
C ASN A 227 4.53 -8.42 3.69
N VAL A 228 3.55 -7.54 3.44
CA VAL A 228 2.72 -6.98 4.52
C VAL A 228 1.81 -8.00 5.18
N PHE A 229 1.52 -9.12 4.52
CA PHE A 229 0.74 -10.22 5.11
C PHE A 229 1.58 -11.12 6.02
N THR A 230 2.90 -11.09 5.92
CA THR A 230 3.78 -11.90 6.78
C THR A 230 4.08 -11.26 8.14
N LEU A 231 3.58 -10.05 8.40
CA LEU A 231 3.73 -9.40 9.70
C LEU A 231 3.23 -10.31 10.82
N ASP A 232 3.78 -10.15 12.02
CA ASP A 232 3.53 -11.01 13.19
C ASP A 232 3.93 -12.48 13.00
N GLY A 233 4.47 -12.86 11.85
CA GLY A 233 4.94 -14.21 11.57
C GLY A 233 3.84 -15.19 11.20
N ASP A 234 2.83 -14.75 10.46
CA ASP A 234 1.79 -15.63 9.92
C ASP A 234 2.40 -16.73 9.05
N GLU A 235 2.30 -17.99 9.49
CA GLU A 235 2.96 -19.11 8.83
C GLU A 235 2.36 -19.42 7.45
N ALA A 236 1.07 -19.17 7.25
CA ALA A 236 0.41 -19.40 5.97
C ALA A 236 0.87 -18.35 4.95
N ALA A 237 0.86 -17.08 5.32
CA ALA A 237 1.35 -15.99 4.49
C ALA A 237 2.86 -16.12 4.18
N ILE A 238 3.67 -16.57 5.15
CA ILE A 238 5.10 -16.85 4.94
C ILE A 238 5.29 -17.97 3.91
N SER A 239 4.50 -19.07 4.00
CA SER A 239 4.57 -20.17 3.05
C SER A 239 4.20 -19.70 1.64
N GLU A 240 3.13 -18.91 1.52
CA GLU A 240 2.67 -18.35 0.25
C GLU A 240 3.70 -17.38 -0.35
N ALA A 241 4.25 -16.47 0.46
CA ALA A 241 5.30 -15.56 0.01
C ALA A 241 6.53 -16.31 -0.54
N LYS A 242 6.97 -17.39 0.14
CA LYS A 242 8.06 -18.25 -0.34
C LYS A 242 7.75 -18.90 -1.68
N ASP A 243 6.51 -19.39 -1.85
CA ASP A 243 6.09 -20.02 -3.10
C ASP A 243 6.09 -19.02 -4.25
N VAL A 244 5.60 -17.79 -4.04
CA VAL A 244 5.62 -16.73 -5.05
C VAL A 244 7.06 -16.34 -5.40
N LEU A 245 7.92 -16.08 -4.41
CA LEU A 245 9.33 -15.75 -4.61
C LEU A 245 10.04 -16.85 -5.40
N SER A 246 9.83 -18.12 -5.03
CA SER A 246 10.41 -19.28 -5.72
C SER A 246 9.96 -19.37 -7.18
N LYS A 247 8.67 -19.21 -7.47
CA LYS A 247 8.12 -19.22 -8.83
C LYS A 247 8.67 -18.09 -9.69
N LYS A 248 9.01 -16.95 -9.09
CA LYS A 248 9.61 -15.78 -9.77
C LYS A 248 11.13 -15.84 -9.83
N GLY A 249 11.76 -16.82 -9.21
CA GLY A 249 13.21 -16.95 -9.12
C GLY A 249 13.88 -15.86 -8.28
N ALA A 250 13.11 -15.21 -7.41
CA ALA A 250 13.59 -14.18 -6.51
C ALA A 250 14.20 -14.81 -5.25
N THR A 251 15.44 -14.45 -4.95
CA THR A 251 16.23 -15.03 -3.86
C THR A 251 16.69 -13.99 -2.82
N TYR A 252 16.39 -12.70 -3.04
CA TYR A 252 16.72 -11.65 -2.10
C TYR A 252 15.92 -11.80 -0.81
N ARG A 253 16.49 -11.31 0.27
CA ARG A 253 15.94 -11.47 1.63
C ARG A 253 14.58 -10.81 1.75
N ASN A 254 13.62 -11.54 2.32
CA ASN A 254 12.35 -10.97 2.75
C ASN A 254 12.26 -11.10 4.27
N VAL A 255 11.77 -10.04 4.93
CA VAL A 255 11.74 -9.94 6.40
C VAL A 255 10.33 -9.64 6.91
N TYR A 256 10.05 -10.10 8.13
CA TYR A 256 8.85 -9.78 8.86
C TYR A 256 9.15 -9.43 10.31
N PHE A 257 8.29 -8.66 10.94
CA PHE A 257 8.41 -8.17 12.30
C PHE A 257 7.01 -7.92 12.91
N PRO A 258 6.89 -7.65 14.24
CA PRO A 258 5.62 -7.37 14.87
C PRO A 258 4.94 -6.11 14.32
N SER A 259 3.65 -6.22 13.97
CA SER A 259 2.82 -5.13 13.43
C SER A 259 2.65 -3.98 14.43
N GLY A 260 2.66 -4.26 15.74
CA GLY A 260 2.52 -3.26 16.80
C GLY A 260 3.76 -2.39 17.04
N GLY A 261 4.92 -2.70 16.42
CA GLY A 261 6.16 -1.93 16.52
C GLY A 261 6.15 -0.63 15.69
N GLU A 262 7.23 0.15 15.73
CA GLU A 262 7.36 1.36 14.90
C GLU A 262 7.35 1.03 13.41
N ALA A 263 8.16 0.05 13.00
CA ALA A 263 8.19 -0.41 11.61
C ALA A 263 6.88 -1.08 11.19
N GLY A 264 6.19 -1.80 12.09
CA GLY A 264 4.88 -2.37 11.81
C GLY A 264 3.84 -1.29 11.51
N ARG A 265 3.76 -0.25 12.35
CA ARG A 265 2.89 0.91 12.09
C ARG A 265 3.28 1.68 10.85
N PHE A 266 4.56 1.79 10.54
CA PHE A 266 5.03 2.37 9.29
C PHE A 266 4.54 1.55 8.09
N THR A 267 4.68 0.22 8.14
CA THR A 267 4.21 -0.70 7.10
C THR A 267 2.70 -0.60 6.88
N THR A 268 1.90 -0.54 7.94
CA THR A 268 0.43 -0.38 7.83
C THR A 268 0.00 1.00 7.30
N ASN A 269 0.89 1.99 7.28
CA ASN A 269 0.65 3.29 6.69
C ASN A 269 1.14 3.40 5.23
N VAL A 270 1.71 2.34 4.67
CA VAL A 270 1.99 2.25 3.22
C VAL A 270 0.66 2.03 2.51
N PHE A 271 0.20 3.02 1.77
CA PHE A 271 -1.15 3.05 1.19
C PHE A 271 -1.22 2.58 -0.26
N ALA A 272 -0.07 2.37 -0.92
CA ALA A 272 -0.01 1.90 -2.30
C ALA A 272 1.09 0.85 -2.45
N TYR A 273 0.88 -0.11 -3.35
CA TYR A 273 1.81 -1.20 -3.58
C TYR A 273 2.05 -1.44 -5.07
N PRO A 274 3.32 -1.78 -5.45
CA PRO A 274 4.50 -1.78 -4.58
C PRO A 274 4.94 -0.38 -4.21
N THR A 275 5.60 -0.24 -3.06
CA THR A 275 6.30 0.99 -2.68
C THR A 275 7.72 0.62 -2.25
N THR A 276 8.69 1.36 -2.74
CA THR A 276 10.11 1.11 -2.49
C THR A 276 10.78 2.31 -1.84
N TYR A 277 11.57 2.07 -0.79
CA TYR A 277 12.40 3.05 -0.11
C TYR A 277 13.87 2.73 -0.31
N VAL A 278 14.72 3.75 -0.38
CA VAL A 278 16.17 3.63 -0.31
C VAL A 278 16.64 4.12 1.04
N VAL A 279 17.48 3.34 1.71
CA VAL A 279 17.98 3.63 3.07
C VAL A 279 19.51 3.60 3.04
N ASP A 280 20.15 4.63 3.61
CA ASP A 280 21.60 4.70 3.72
C ASP A 280 22.13 3.87 4.90
N ARG A 281 23.45 3.75 5.02
CA ARG A 281 24.15 3.03 6.11
C ARG A 281 23.75 3.51 7.50
N ASN A 282 23.35 4.76 7.63
CA ASN A 282 22.95 5.34 8.92
C ASN A 282 21.46 5.12 9.22
N GLY A 283 20.73 4.40 8.37
CA GLY A 283 19.29 4.18 8.48
C GLY A 283 18.45 5.39 8.07
N ASN A 284 18.99 6.35 7.32
CA ASN A 284 18.22 7.48 6.81
C ASN A 284 17.57 7.10 5.49
N ILE A 285 16.32 7.52 5.32
CA ILE A 285 15.62 7.42 4.03
C ILE A 285 16.23 8.43 3.06
N VAL A 286 16.58 7.97 1.86
CA VAL A 286 17.22 8.76 0.81
C VAL A 286 16.20 9.07 -0.28
N GLY A 287 15.77 10.32 -0.36
CA GLY A 287 14.73 10.74 -1.31
C GLY A 287 13.32 10.34 -0.90
N ASP A 288 12.38 10.48 -1.82
CA ASP A 288 10.96 10.17 -1.59
C ASP A 288 10.66 8.69 -1.85
N PRO A 289 9.59 8.11 -1.27
CA PRO A 289 9.18 6.77 -1.58
C PRO A 289 8.82 6.62 -3.06
N ILE A 290 9.27 5.54 -3.67
CA ILE A 290 8.98 5.23 -5.07
C ILE A 290 7.73 4.37 -5.10
N VAL A 291 6.63 4.95 -5.53
CA VAL A 291 5.32 4.29 -5.65
C VAL A 291 5.16 3.71 -7.05
N GLY A 292 4.70 2.47 -7.12
CA GLY A 292 4.55 1.70 -8.35
C GLY A 292 5.76 0.83 -8.69
N ALA A 293 5.54 -0.13 -9.59
CA ALA A 293 6.52 -1.15 -9.92
C ALA A 293 7.77 -0.57 -10.64
N ILE A 294 8.95 -1.03 -10.25
CA ILE A 294 10.23 -0.62 -10.85
C ILE A 294 10.41 -1.12 -12.30
N THR A 295 9.52 -1.94 -12.80
CA THR A 295 9.41 -2.26 -14.23
C THR A 295 9.03 -1.02 -15.06
N GLY A 296 8.41 -0.01 -14.43
CA GLY A 296 8.15 1.29 -15.01
C GLY A 296 9.44 2.11 -15.14
N LYS A 297 9.62 2.77 -16.31
CA LYS A 297 10.84 3.54 -16.59
C LYS A 297 11.10 4.64 -15.58
N ALA A 298 10.07 5.40 -15.19
CA ALA A 298 10.20 6.51 -14.25
C ALA A 298 10.60 6.02 -12.85
N GLN A 299 9.99 4.92 -12.38
CA GLN A 299 10.29 4.29 -11.09
C GLN A 299 11.71 3.73 -11.08
N ALA A 300 12.14 3.04 -12.15
CA ALA A 300 13.50 2.53 -12.28
C ALA A 300 14.54 3.66 -12.26
N GLU A 301 14.33 4.76 -12.99
CA GLU A 301 15.21 5.91 -13.00
C GLU A 301 15.28 6.61 -11.64
N ALA A 302 14.14 6.77 -10.96
CA ALA A 302 14.09 7.33 -9.61
C ALA A 302 14.83 6.46 -8.60
N LEU A 303 14.61 5.14 -8.62
CA LEU A 303 15.30 4.18 -7.76
C LEU A 303 16.82 4.23 -7.97
N GLN A 304 17.26 4.19 -9.22
CA GLN A 304 18.69 4.25 -9.54
C GLN A 304 19.33 5.55 -9.04
N ALA A 305 18.65 6.68 -9.23
CA ALA A 305 19.17 7.99 -8.78
C ALA A 305 19.30 8.06 -7.24
N GLN A 306 18.37 7.48 -6.50
CA GLN A 306 18.43 7.43 -5.03
C GLN A 306 19.52 6.46 -4.55
N ILE A 307 19.68 5.30 -5.19
CA ILE A 307 20.76 4.35 -4.92
C ILE A 307 22.13 5.02 -5.13
N ASP A 308 22.31 5.69 -6.26
CA ASP A 308 23.56 6.39 -6.59
C ASP A 308 23.87 7.48 -5.56
N LYS A 309 22.85 8.20 -5.10
CA LYS A 309 22.98 9.22 -4.04
C LYS A 309 23.40 8.60 -2.70
N ALA A 310 22.82 7.47 -2.31
CA ALA A 310 23.19 6.76 -1.08
C ALA A 310 24.63 6.25 -1.13
N LEU A 311 25.00 5.60 -2.24
CA LEU A 311 26.36 5.08 -2.45
C LEU A 311 27.41 6.20 -2.49
N ALA A 312 27.11 7.34 -3.11
CA ALA A 312 28.01 8.49 -3.13
C ALA A 312 28.24 9.05 -1.72
N ALA A 313 27.21 9.08 -0.88
CA ALA A 313 27.31 9.54 0.50
C ALA A 313 28.09 8.57 1.40
N ASP A 314 28.09 7.26 1.11
CA ASP A 314 28.82 6.24 1.86
C ASP A 314 30.36 6.29 1.60
N MET A 315 30.77 6.78 0.43
CA MET A 315 32.19 6.89 0.03
C MET A 315 32.88 8.18 0.49
N GLY A 316 32.16 9.13 1.05
CA GLY A 316 32.65 10.43 1.54
C GLY A 316 32.80 10.45 3.03
#